data_d784a2471f863cde9e0c158950cbf5d9
#
_entry.id   d784a2471f863cde9e0c158950cbf5d9
#
_cell.length_a   1.000
_cell.length_b   1.000
_cell.length_c   1.000
_cell.angle_alpha   90.00
_cell.angle_beta   90.00
_cell.angle_gamma   90.00
#
_symmetry.space_group_name_H-M   'P 1'
#
loop_
_entity.id
_entity.type
_entity.pdbx_description
1 polymer ?
#
loop_
_entity_poly.entity_id
_entity_poly.type
_entity_poly.pdbx_seq_one_letter_code
_entity_poly.pdbx_strand_id
1 'polypeptide(L)'
;MENTQIQRLADAVLGRIFVPLEASARHVHLTEDQIQRLFGGALTQKRPLSQPGQYLSQERITVIGPKGRFENVAVLGPARKEAQVEVSLTDCKALGLNPPIRQSGDVQGTPGVILESPRGRIGLQSGVIVAQRHLHLTPEAATLFQVKDKQVVKLKTYTARPTEF
;
A
#
# COMPACT_ATOMS: atom_id res chain seq x y z
N MET A 1 18.27 22.35 21.65
CA MET A 1 19.20 21.44 20.95
C MET A 1 19.26 20.04 21.58
N GLU A 2 19.20 19.94 22.91
CA GLU A 2 19.23 18.63 23.62
C GLU A 2 18.06 17.68 23.25
N ASN A 3 16.84 18.19 23.11
CA ASN A 3 15.66 17.36 22.87
C ASN A 3 15.72 16.60 21.53
N THR A 4 16.33 17.19 20.50
CA THR A 4 16.46 16.57 19.17
C THR A 4 17.50 15.44 19.16
N GLN A 5 18.54 15.55 19.97
CA GLN A 5 19.59 14.53 20.05
C GLN A 5 19.14 13.32 20.87
N ILE A 6 18.42 13.55 21.96
CA ILE A 6 17.80 12.50 22.78
C ILE A 6 16.76 11.75 21.93
N GLN A 7 15.92 12.44 21.17
CA GLN A 7 14.94 11.81 20.29
C GLN A 7 15.61 10.92 19.24
N ARG A 8 16.64 11.40 18.56
CA ARG A 8 17.42 10.60 17.58
C ARG A 8 18.04 9.34 18.20
N LEU A 9 18.55 9.45 19.42
CA LEU A 9 19.13 8.30 20.12
C LEU A 9 18.03 7.30 20.50
N ALA A 10 16.89 7.78 21.00
CA ALA A 10 15.74 6.93 21.32
C ALA A 10 15.24 6.21 20.09
N ASP A 11 15.06 6.90 18.97
CA ASP A 11 14.61 6.31 17.69
C ASP A 11 15.62 5.26 17.18
N ALA A 12 16.93 5.52 17.31
CA ALA A 12 17.96 4.57 16.93
C ALA A 12 17.97 3.30 17.80
N VAL A 13 17.69 3.43 19.10
CA VAL A 13 17.58 2.28 20.01
C VAL A 13 16.28 1.51 19.75
N LEU A 14 15.16 2.21 19.61
CA LEU A 14 13.86 1.59 19.32
C LEU A 14 13.88 0.88 17.98
N GLY A 15 14.50 1.42 16.95
CA GLY A 15 14.63 0.79 15.64
C GLY A 15 15.48 -0.51 15.64
N ARG A 16 16.23 -0.77 16.72
CA ARG A 16 16.95 -2.04 16.93
C ARG A 16 16.13 -3.11 17.65
N ILE A 17 14.99 -2.75 18.19
CA ILE A 17 14.14 -3.63 19.00
C ILE A 17 12.77 -3.81 18.36
N PHE A 18 12.25 -2.78 17.69
CA PHE A 18 10.91 -2.75 17.15
C PHE A 18 10.91 -2.40 15.65
N VAL A 19 9.92 -2.91 14.97
CA VAL A 19 9.60 -2.52 13.59
C VAL A 19 8.31 -1.71 13.61
N PRO A 20 8.25 -0.54 12.94
CA PRO A 20 7.01 0.22 12.81
C PRO A 20 5.93 -0.63 12.15
N LEU A 21 4.73 -0.65 12.73
CA LEU A 21 3.56 -1.31 12.16
C LEU A 21 2.58 -0.26 11.69
N GLU A 22 2.24 -0.29 10.43
CA GLU A 22 1.23 0.58 9.83
C GLU A 22 0.08 -0.26 9.28
N ALA A 23 -1.16 0.21 9.48
CA ALA A 23 -2.32 -0.34 8.80
C ALA A 23 -2.41 0.28 7.40
N SER A 24 -2.24 -0.52 6.37
CA SER A 24 -2.43 -0.06 4.99
C SER A 24 -3.91 0.21 4.71
N ALA A 25 -4.22 1.43 4.30
CA ALA A 25 -5.53 1.79 3.79
C ALA A 25 -5.65 1.36 2.31
N ARG A 26 -6.90 1.30 1.80
CA ARG A 26 -7.13 1.06 0.36
C ARG A 26 -6.38 2.08 -0.49
N HIS A 27 -5.74 1.60 -1.54
CA HIS A 27 -4.97 2.44 -2.45
C HIS A 27 -4.84 1.80 -3.84
N VAL A 28 -4.36 2.61 -4.78
CA VAL A 28 -4.22 2.22 -6.18
C VAL A 28 -2.80 2.51 -6.66
N HIS A 29 -2.23 1.57 -7.39
CA HIS A 29 -1.05 1.74 -8.23
C HIS A 29 -1.47 1.72 -9.69
N LEU A 30 -0.88 2.57 -10.50
CA LEU A 30 -1.25 2.76 -11.90
C LEU A 30 -0.03 2.61 -12.81
N THR A 31 -0.29 2.30 -14.07
CA THR A 31 0.72 2.41 -15.13
C THR A 31 0.85 3.88 -15.59
N GLU A 32 1.94 4.19 -16.28
CA GLU A 32 2.17 5.53 -16.82
C GLU A 32 1.05 5.98 -17.77
N ASP A 33 0.59 5.10 -18.67
CA ASP A 33 -0.54 5.37 -19.58
C ASP A 33 -1.83 5.69 -18.80
N GLN A 34 -2.12 4.93 -17.76
CA GLN A 34 -3.32 5.14 -16.95
C GLN A 34 -3.25 6.47 -16.18
N ILE A 35 -2.07 6.82 -15.65
CA ILE A 35 -1.82 8.10 -14.98
C ILE A 35 -2.09 9.23 -15.97
N GLN A 36 -1.54 9.16 -17.16
CA GLN A 36 -1.74 10.16 -18.20
C GLN A 36 -3.22 10.31 -18.57
N ARG A 37 -3.93 9.21 -18.75
CA ARG A 37 -5.36 9.21 -19.11
C ARG A 37 -6.25 9.74 -17.99
N LEU A 38 -5.94 9.41 -16.74
CA LEU A 38 -6.75 9.79 -15.60
C LEU A 38 -6.43 11.20 -15.06
N PHE A 39 -5.17 11.61 -15.12
CA PHE A 39 -4.74 12.88 -14.51
C PHE A 39 -4.16 13.89 -15.51
N GLY A 40 -3.73 13.43 -16.70
CA GLY A 40 -3.20 14.28 -17.76
C GLY A 40 -1.77 14.72 -17.56
N GLY A 41 -1.04 14.08 -16.66
CA GLY A 41 0.37 14.34 -16.35
C GLY A 41 0.88 13.39 -15.28
N ALA A 42 2.14 13.55 -14.91
CA ALA A 42 2.77 12.74 -13.86
C ALA A 42 2.10 12.94 -12.49
N LEU A 43 2.21 11.93 -11.63
CA LEU A 43 1.75 12.03 -10.24
C LEU A 43 2.58 13.05 -9.46
N THR A 44 1.90 13.87 -8.67
CA THR A 44 2.52 14.85 -7.78
C THR A 44 2.81 14.24 -6.43
N GLN A 45 4.06 14.12 -6.05
CA GLN A 45 4.43 13.57 -4.75
C GLN A 45 3.92 14.47 -3.62
N LYS A 46 3.16 13.89 -2.69
CA LYS A 46 2.71 14.57 -1.47
C LYS A 46 3.64 14.30 -0.29
N ARG A 47 4.01 13.05 -0.06
CA ARG A 47 4.98 12.64 0.95
C ARG A 47 5.59 11.28 0.61
N PRO A 48 6.83 11.00 1.01
CA PRO A 48 7.39 9.66 0.90
C PRO A 48 6.63 8.68 1.81
N LEU A 49 6.69 7.40 1.47
CA LEU A 49 6.25 6.29 2.31
C LEU A 49 7.46 5.66 3.02
N SER A 50 7.19 4.84 4.04
CA SER A 50 8.23 4.07 4.74
C SER A 50 8.95 3.08 3.81
N GLN A 51 8.29 2.60 2.77
CA GLN A 51 8.94 1.80 1.72
C GLN A 51 9.76 2.70 0.79
N PRO A 52 11.10 2.49 0.68
CA PRO A 52 11.97 3.31 -0.15
C PRO A 52 11.49 3.39 -1.61
N GLY A 53 11.57 4.59 -2.17
CA GLY A 53 11.18 4.85 -3.56
C GLY A 53 9.68 4.97 -3.82
N GLN A 54 8.83 4.67 -2.85
CA GLN A 54 7.38 4.87 -2.96
C GLN A 54 6.92 6.15 -2.28
N TYR A 55 5.82 6.70 -2.77
CA TYR A 55 5.25 7.92 -2.22
C TYR A 55 3.72 7.94 -2.35
N LEU A 56 3.08 8.64 -1.42
CA LEU A 56 1.69 9.04 -1.55
C LEU A 56 1.61 10.22 -2.51
N SER A 57 0.76 10.14 -3.52
CA SER A 57 0.52 11.27 -4.42
C SER A 57 -0.56 12.23 -3.88
N GLN A 58 -0.66 13.41 -4.50
CA GLN A 58 -1.76 14.35 -4.24
C GLN A 58 -3.05 13.89 -4.90
N GLU A 59 -2.93 13.20 -6.03
CA GLU A 59 -4.04 12.71 -6.83
C GLU A 59 -4.87 11.70 -6.04
N ARG A 60 -6.17 11.74 -6.28
CA ARG A 60 -7.16 10.84 -5.70
C ARG A 60 -8.04 10.26 -6.79
N ILE A 61 -8.55 9.06 -6.53
CA ILE A 61 -9.35 8.35 -7.50
C ILE A 61 -10.58 7.73 -6.85
N THR A 62 -11.63 7.53 -7.63
CA THR A 62 -12.78 6.73 -7.23
C THR A 62 -12.61 5.32 -7.77
N VAL A 63 -12.76 4.32 -6.90
CA VAL A 63 -12.78 2.90 -7.23
C VAL A 63 -14.22 2.43 -7.23
N ILE A 64 -14.69 1.89 -8.36
CA ILE A 64 -16.08 1.49 -8.55
C ILE A 64 -16.13 -0.01 -8.82
N GLY A 65 -16.76 -0.74 -7.92
CA GLY A 65 -17.06 -2.16 -8.05
C GLY A 65 -18.52 -2.42 -8.45
N PRO A 66 -18.91 -3.68 -8.59
CA PRO A 66 -20.27 -4.06 -8.99
C PRO A 66 -21.39 -3.59 -8.05
N LYS A 67 -21.13 -3.46 -6.74
CA LYS A 67 -22.15 -3.12 -5.74
C LYS A 67 -21.96 -1.76 -5.10
N GLY A 68 -20.80 -1.15 -5.23
CA GLY A 68 -20.52 0.11 -4.58
C GLY A 68 -19.23 0.75 -5.04
N ARG A 69 -18.91 1.89 -4.44
CA ARG A 69 -17.71 2.66 -4.78
C ARG A 69 -17.06 3.26 -3.56
N PHE A 70 -15.78 3.53 -3.67
CA PHE A 70 -15.01 4.34 -2.72
C PHE A 70 -14.44 5.55 -3.44
N GLU A 71 -14.75 6.70 -2.91
CA GLU A 71 -14.23 7.99 -3.37
C GLU A 71 -12.95 8.36 -2.61
N ASN A 72 -12.18 9.30 -3.17
CA ASN A 72 -10.97 9.84 -2.53
C ASN A 72 -9.92 8.77 -2.16
N VAL A 73 -9.85 7.69 -2.94
CA VAL A 73 -8.86 6.62 -2.73
C VAL A 73 -7.47 7.14 -3.08
N ALA A 74 -6.49 6.79 -2.26
CA ALA A 74 -5.10 7.18 -2.46
C ALA A 74 -4.51 6.55 -3.73
N VAL A 75 -3.73 7.32 -4.46
CA VAL A 75 -2.86 6.82 -5.52
C VAL A 75 -1.43 6.84 -5.01
N LEU A 76 -0.73 5.73 -5.16
CA LEU A 76 0.67 5.59 -4.77
C LEU A 76 1.57 5.56 -6.01
N GLY A 77 2.62 6.34 -5.95
CA GLY A 77 3.67 6.33 -6.94
C GLY A 77 4.94 5.62 -6.47
N PRO A 78 5.87 5.40 -7.39
CA PRO A 78 5.85 5.71 -8.82
C PRO A 78 4.91 4.80 -9.62
N ALA A 79 4.79 5.07 -10.92
CA ALA A 79 4.07 4.20 -11.86
C ALA A 79 4.61 2.78 -11.83
N ARG A 80 3.72 1.80 -12.03
CA ARG A 80 4.08 0.37 -12.10
C ARG A 80 3.86 -0.19 -13.51
N LYS A 81 4.36 -1.39 -13.75
CA LYS A 81 4.13 -2.10 -15.03
C LYS A 81 2.67 -2.51 -15.19
N GLU A 82 2.01 -2.83 -14.11
CA GLU A 82 0.61 -3.25 -14.06
C GLU A 82 -0.15 -2.47 -12.99
N ALA A 83 -1.43 -2.19 -13.25
CA ALA A 83 -2.29 -1.56 -12.27
C ALA A 83 -2.63 -2.53 -11.14
N GLN A 84 -2.71 -2.00 -9.93
CA GLN A 84 -3.09 -2.77 -8.76
C GLN A 84 -3.97 -1.94 -7.84
N VAL A 85 -5.05 -2.55 -7.37
CA VAL A 85 -5.96 -1.96 -6.39
C VAL A 85 -5.94 -2.84 -5.16
N GLU A 86 -5.41 -2.31 -4.07
CA GLU A 86 -5.37 -3.01 -2.78
C GLU A 86 -6.57 -2.59 -1.92
N VAL A 87 -7.30 -3.59 -1.46
CA VAL A 87 -8.50 -3.40 -0.65
C VAL A 87 -8.50 -4.36 0.55
N SER A 88 -9.21 -4.00 1.61
CA SER A 88 -9.45 -4.91 2.73
C SER A 88 -10.56 -5.91 2.40
N LEU A 89 -10.65 -7.00 3.18
CA LEU A 89 -11.78 -7.96 3.08
C LEU A 89 -13.13 -7.27 3.32
N THR A 90 -13.18 -6.23 4.15
CA THR A 90 -14.40 -5.45 4.37
C THR A 90 -14.74 -4.60 3.15
N ASP A 91 -13.74 -3.98 2.52
CA ASP A 91 -13.93 -3.21 1.28
C ASP A 91 -14.44 -4.09 0.14
N CYS A 92 -13.98 -5.34 0.06
CA CYS A 92 -14.44 -6.30 -0.95
C CYS A 92 -15.96 -6.49 -0.91
N LYS A 93 -16.53 -6.62 0.30
CA LYS A 93 -17.99 -6.75 0.47
C LYS A 93 -18.73 -5.51 -0.03
N ALA A 94 -18.23 -4.33 0.30
CA ALA A 94 -18.82 -3.05 -0.12
C ALA A 94 -18.74 -2.86 -1.64
N LEU A 95 -17.62 -3.24 -2.27
CA LEU A 95 -17.46 -3.19 -3.73
C LEU A 95 -18.21 -4.32 -4.45
N GLY A 96 -18.59 -5.39 -3.76
CA GLY A 96 -19.19 -6.58 -4.37
C GLY A 96 -18.17 -7.44 -5.12
N LEU A 97 -16.95 -7.53 -4.62
CA LEU A 97 -15.83 -8.26 -5.19
C LEU A 97 -15.39 -9.39 -4.26
N ASN A 98 -14.73 -10.38 -4.84
CA ASN A 98 -14.09 -11.47 -4.09
C ASN A 98 -12.68 -11.73 -4.64
N PRO A 99 -11.76 -10.76 -4.47
CA PRO A 99 -10.38 -10.92 -4.92
C PRO A 99 -9.64 -11.92 -4.03
N PRO A 100 -8.64 -12.63 -4.58
CA PRO A 100 -7.76 -13.47 -3.78
C PRO A 100 -6.83 -12.65 -2.88
N ILE A 101 -6.34 -13.28 -1.82
CA ILE A 101 -5.20 -12.78 -1.07
C ILE A 101 -3.94 -13.07 -1.88
N ARG A 102 -3.18 -12.05 -2.23
CA ARG A 102 -1.99 -12.14 -3.10
C ARG A 102 -0.85 -11.26 -2.58
N GLN A 103 0.36 -11.62 -2.96
CA GLN A 103 1.49 -10.71 -2.82
C GLN A 103 1.32 -9.51 -3.76
N SER A 104 1.83 -8.35 -3.36
CA SER A 104 1.84 -7.16 -4.22
C SER A 104 2.57 -7.45 -5.53
N GLY A 105 1.95 -7.12 -6.65
CA GLY A 105 2.42 -7.42 -8.01
C GLY A 105 1.85 -8.71 -8.62
N ASP A 106 1.27 -9.61 -7.84
CA ASP A 106 0.61 -10.81 -8.35
C ASP A 106 -0.88 -10.51 -8.62
N VAL A 107 -1.16 -9.93 -9.77
CA VAL A 107 -2.50 -9.46 -10.16
C VAL A 107 -3.16 -10.29 -11.25
N GLN A 108 -2.50 -11.32 -11.77
CA GLN A 108 -3.03 -12.13 -12.86
C GLN A 108 -4.27 -12.91 -12.43
N GLY A 109 -5.33 -12.83 -13.25
CA GLY A 109 -6.59 -13.55 -13.00
C GLY A 109 -7.40 -13.03 -11.81
N THR A 110 -7.05 -11.86 -11.27
CA THR A 110 -7.81 -11.20 -10.19
C THR A 110 -8.98 -10.39 -10.78
N PRO A 111 -9.99 -10.02 -9.98
CA PRO A 111 -11.08 -9.18 -10.47
C PRO A 111 -10.61 -7.81 -10.94
N GLY A 112 -11.36 -7.23 -11.87
CA GLY A 112 -11.22 -5.86 -12.30
C GLY A 112 -12.18 -4.91 -11.58
N VAL A 113 -11.97 -3.61 -11.80
CA VAL A 113 -12.81 -2.51 -11.31
C VAL A 113 -12.79 -1.36 -12.30
N ILE A 114 -13.68 -0.40 -12.12
CA ILE A 114 -13.61 0.88 -12.82
C ILE A 114 -12.89 1.88 -11.91
N LEU A 115 -11.97 2.61 -12.51
CA LEU A 115 -11.28 3.74 -11.88
C LEU A 115 -11.76 5.03 -12.54
N GLU A 116 -12.14 6.01 -11.72
CA GLU A 116 -12.70 7.28 -12.17
C GLU A 116 -12.00 8.46 -11.50
N SER A 117 -11.65 9.44 -12.29
CA SER A 117 -11.10 10.73 -11.89
C SER A 117 -11.93 11.86 -12.50
N PRO A 118 -11.69 13.14 -12.15
CA PRO A 118 -12.36 14.26 -12.81
C PRO A 118 -12.10 14.35 -14.33
N ARG A 119 -11.00 13.76 -14.83
CA ARG A 119 -10.66 13.80 -16.26
C ARG A 119 -11.18 12.62 -17.06
N GLY A 120 -11.47 11.50 -16.42
CA GLY A 120 -11.89 10.34 -17.18
C GLY A 120 -12.11 9.10 -16.34
N ARG A 121 -12.47 8.04 -17.04
CA ARG A 121 -12.78 6.73 -16.48
C ARG A 121 -12.06 5.65 -17.28
N ILE A 122 -11.52 4.66 -16.60
CA ILE A 122 -10.93 3.46 -17.19
C ILE A 122 -11.45 2.22 -16.50
N GLY A 123 -11.61 1.13 -17.26
CA GLY A 123 -11.92 -0.19 -16.73
C GLY A 123 -10.65 -1.04 -16.63
N LEU A 124 -10.38 -1.59 -15.48
CA LEU A 124 -9.37 -2.62 -15.30
C LEU A 124 -10.02 -3.99 -15.49
N GLN A 125 -9.41 -4.84 -16.30
CA GLN A 125 -9.87 -6.24 -16.48
C GLN A 125 -9.42 -7.12 -15.31
N SER A 126 -8.29 -6.77 -14.69
CA SER A 126 -7.71 -7.40 -13.51
C SER A 126 -6.98 -6.35 -12.66
N GLY A 127 -6.55 -6.71 -11.48
CA GLY A 127 -5.72 -5.84 -10.65
C GLY A 127 -6.17 -5.70 -9.21
N VAL A 128 -7.35 -6.18 -8.83
CA VAL A 128 -7.83 -6.08 -7.44
C VAL A 128 -7.33 -7.25 -6.62
N ILE A 129 -6.66 -6.95 -5.51
CA ILE A 129 -6.18 -7.94 -4.55
C ILE A 129 -6.51 -7.53 -3.12
N VAL A 130 -6.58 -8.50 -2.23
CA VAL A 130 -6.33 -8.30 -0.81
C VAL A 130 -4.86 -8.59 -0.60
N ALA A 131 -4.07 -7.58 -0.22
CA ALA A 131 -2.64 -7.78 -0.03
C ALA A 131 -2.37 -8.76 1.11
N GLN A 132 -1.54 -9.77 0.85
CA GLN A 132 -1.02 -10.63 1.89
C GLN A 132 -0.25 -9.79 2.90
N ARG A 133 -0.42 -10.08 4.18
CA ARG A 133 0.36 -9.40 5.22
C ARG A 133 1.84 -9.57 4.96
N HIS A 134 2.59 -8.49 5.00
CA HIS A 134 4.01 -8.49 4.67
C HIS A 134 4.76 -7.45 5.50
N LEU A 135 6.03 -7.70 5.67
CA LEU A 135 6.95 -6.85 6.41
C LEU A 135 8.03 -6.34 5.46
N HIS A 136 8.15 -5.01 5.35
CA HIS A 136 9.25 -4.38 4.65
C HIS A 136 10.38 -4.09 5.62
N LEU A 137 11.57 -4.58 5.32
CA LEU A 137 12.79 -4.31 6.07
C LEU A 137 13.88 -3.82 5.13
N THR A 138 14.73 -2.93 5.62
CA THR A 138 15.99 -2.66 4.94
C THR A 138 16.93 -3.86 5.09
N PRO A 139 17.95 -4.03 4.24
CA PRO A 139 18.94 -5.09 4.37
C PRO A 139 19.61 -5.10 5.77
N GLU A 140 19.89 -3.92 6.32
CA GLU A 140 20.48 -3.76 7.66
C GLU A 140 19.52 -4.25 8.75
N ALA A 141 18.23 -3.90 8.66
CA ALA A 141 17.23 -4.34 9.61
C ALA A 141 16.97 -5.85 9.49
N ALA A 142 16.94 -6.41 8.27
CA ALA A 142 16.82 -7.84 8.05
C ALA A 142 17.99 -8.61 8.68
N THR A 143 19.22 -8.11 8.55
CA THR A 143 20.40 -8.67 9.20
C THR A 143 20.28 -8.57 10.72
N LEU A 144 19.87 -7.43 11.26
CA LEU A 144 19.72 -7.21 12.70
C LEU A 144 18.68 -8.16 13.31
N PHE A 145 17.55 -8.37 12.64
CA PHE A 145 16.50 -9.29 13.09
C PHE A 145 16.72 -10.74 12.66
N GLN A 146 17.84 -11.03 11.96
CA GLN A 146 18.21 -12.37 11.48
C GLN A 146 17.11 -13.04 10.63
N VAL A 147 16.44 -12.25 9.79
CA VAL A 147 15.39 -12.71 8.89
C VAL A 147 15.86 -12.66 7.43
N LYS A 148 15.31 -13.54 6.61
CA LYS A 148 15.59 -13.64 5.18
C LYS A 148 14.39 -13.18 4.36
N ASP A 149 14.65 -12.78 3.12
CA ASP A 149 13.56 -12.47 2.18
C ASP A 149 12.59 -13.66 2.04
N LYS A 150 11.28 -13.34 1.99
CA LYS A 150 10.17 -14.32 1.93
C LYS A 150 10.05 -15.27 3.14
N GLN A 151 10.80 -15.05 4.19
CA GLN A 151 10.65 -15.81 5.43
C GLN A 151 9.32 -15.44 6.09
N VAL A 152 8.55 -16.46 6.51
CA VAL A 152 7.37 -16.26 7.35
C VAL A 152 7.83 -16.01 8.78
N VAL A 153 7.40 -14.92 9.36
CA VAL A 153 7.74 -14.50 10.72
C VAL A 153 6.47 -14.25 11.53
N LYS A 154 6.56 -14.33 12.83
CA LYS A 154 5.52 -13.89 13.76
C LYS A 154 5.82 -12.47 14.19
N LEU A 155 4.82 -11.62 14.15
CA LEU A 155 4.91 -10.24 14.58
C LEU A 155 3.96 -10.02 15.75
N LYS A 156 4.48 -9.52 16.87
CA LYS A 156 3.71 -9.17 18.06
C LYS A 156 3.62 -7.65 18.20
N THR A 157 2.41 -7.14 18.38
CA THR A 157 2.21 -5.70 18.61
C THR A 157 2.34 -5.37 20.09
N TYR A 158 2.96 -4.23 20.37
CA TYR A 158 3.05 -3.65 21.72
C TYR A 158 2.09 -2.47 21.81
N THR A 159 0.81 -2.78 21.98
CA THR A 159 -0.29 -1.81 22.07
C THR A 159 -1.17 -2.15 23.28
N ALA A 160 -2.15 -1.29 23.58
CA ALA A 160 -3.14 -1.57 24.62
C ALA A 160 -3.96 -2.86 24.35
N ARG A 161 -3.98 -3.33 23.09
CA ARG A 161 -4.57 -4.61 22.68
C ARG A 161 -3.54 -5.42 21.90
N PRO A 162 -2.63 -6.13 22.58
CA PRO A 162 -1.60 -6.93 21.92
C PRO A 162 -2.22 -7.96 20.99
N THR A 163 -1.64 -8.09 19.81
CA THR A 163 -2.08 -9.04 18.79
C THR A 163 -0.84 -9.69 18.15
N GLU A 164 -0.95 -10.95 17.77
CA GLU A 164 0.06 -11.66 16.99
C GLU A 164 -0.43 -11.87 15.54
N PHE A 165 0.47 -11.72 14.60
CA PHE A 165 0.21 -11.90 13.17
C PHE A 165 1.13 -12.97 12.59
#